data_ed0997f2ce3a1c5fa77471d3070ef765
#
_entry.id   ed0997f2ce3a1c5fa77471d3070ef765
#
_cell.length_a   1.000
_cell.length_b   1.000
_cell.length_c   1.000
_cell.angle_alpha   90.00
_cell.angle_beta   90.00
_cell.angle_gamma   90.00
#
_symmetry.space_group_name_H-M   'P 1'
#
loop_
_entity.id
_entity.type
_entity.pdbx_description
1 polymer ?
#
loop_
_entity_poly.entity_id
_entity_poly.type
_entity_poly.pdbx_seq_one_letter_code
_entity_poly.pdbx_strand_id
1 'polypeptide(L)'
;MSIGNLADHVLNARSYPRQKASREQKRGEFRAWSRKRPFVGGTLTILAGIEMFFSGQLDVGHIHVQVGIEGFQATIIPIALVLLGLLAMFMPEHRIFYGVISLVVAVYSLIGVNLGGFFVGMLLGAVGGILTVSWMKKKVPAEPRPLELRR
;
A
#
# COMPACT_ATOMS: atom_id res chain seq x y z
N MET A 1 32.27 -5.76 -44.97
CA MET A 1 31.31 -6.04 -43.88
C MET A 1 32.07 -6.79 -42.80
N SER A 2 32.38 -6.15 -41.66
CA SER A 2 33.33 -6.66 -40.66
C SER A 2 32.67 -7.76 -39.82
N ILE A 3 33.39 -8.86 -39.62
CA ILE A 3 32.95 -10.02 -38.79
C ILE A 3 32.55 -9.61 -37.36
N GLY A 4 33.10 -8.54 -36.84
CA GLY A 4 32.73 -7.99 -35.53
C GLY A 4 31.28 -7.55 -35.42
N ASN A 5 30.72 -7.00 -36.47
CA ASN A 5 29.33 -6.50 -36.48
C ASN A 5 28.29 -7.64 -36.44
N LEU A 6 28.62 -8.81 -37.01
CA LEU A 6 27.76 -10.00 -36.97
C LEU A 6 27.75 -10.66 -35.58
N ALA A 7 28.90 -10.68 -34.90
CA ALA A 7 29.00 -11.22 -33.55
C ALA A 7 28.20 -10.37 -32.54
N ASP A 8 28.24 -9.05 -32.65
CA ASP A 8 27.46 -8.14 -31.80
C ASP A 8 25.95 -8.27 -32.01
N HIS A 9 25.52 -8.47 -33.27
CA HIS A 9 24.10 -8.70 -33.57
C HIS A 9 23.58 -10.05 -33.02
N VAL A 10 24.39 -11.09 -33.06
CA VAL A 10 24.03 -12.41 -32.51
C VAL A 10 24.00 -12.41 -31.01
N LEU A 11 24.94 -11.73 -30.33
CA LEU A 11 24.98 -11.59 -28.88
C LEU A 11 23.80 -10.74 -28.37
N ASN A 12 23.47 -9.67 -29.07
CA ASN A 12 22.34 -8.82 -28.73
C ASN A 12 21.00 -9.51 -28.91
N ALA A 13 20.82 -10.29 -30.00
CA ALA A 13 19.61 -11.10 -30.23
C ALA A 13 19.41 -12.18 -29.15
N ARG A 14 20.46 -12.74 -28.57
CA ARG A 14 20.38 -13.74 -27.49
C ARG A 14 20.04 -13.12 -26.12
N SER A 15 20.39 -11.87 -25.89
CA SER A 15 20.16 -11.19 -24.61
C SER A 15 18.73 -10.63 -24.45
N TYR A 16 18.09 -10.25 -25.55
CA TYR A 16 16.73 -9.68 -25.55
C TYR A 16 15.65 -10.60 -24.94
N PRO A 17 15.53 -11.88 -25.31
CA PRO A 17 14.49 -12.75 -24.74
C PRO A 17 14.70 -13.05 -23.25
N ARG A 18 15.95 -13.11 -22.79
CA ARG A 18 16.26 -13.34 -21.35
C ARG A 18 15.83 -12.17 -20.45
N GLN A 19 16.02 -10.95 -20.90
CA GLN A 19 15.61 -9.77 -20.11
C GLN A 19 14.09 -9.63 -20.07
N LYS A 20 13.39 -9.94 -21.16
CA LYS A 20 11.93 -9.89 -21.21
C LYS A 20 11.30 -10.94 -20.30
N ALA A 21 11.79 -12.18 -20.36
CA ALA A 21 11.36 -13.27 -19.48
C ALA A 21 11.60 -12.97 -17.98
N SER A 22 12.75 -12.39 -17.66
CA SER A 22 13.07 -11.98 -16.27
C SER A 22 12.14 -10.89 -15.75
N ARG A 23 11.76 -9.94 -16.60
CA ARG A 23 10.81 -8.86 -16.21
C ARG A 23 9.38 -9.40 -16.04
N GLU A 24 8.96 -10.31 -16.90
CA GLU A 24 7.64 -10.95 -16.80
C GLU A 24 7.55 -11.85 -15.58
N GLN A 25 8.60 -12.60 -15.26
CA GLN A 25 8.68 -13.41 -14.05
C GLN A 25 8.61 -12.55 -12.78
N LYS A 26 9.38 -11.47 -12.70
CA LYS A 26 9.33 -10.52 -11.57
C LYS A 26 7.95 -9.87 -11.41
N ARG A 27 7.27 -9.55 -12.52
CA ARG A 27 5.90 -9.03 -12.50
C ARG A 27 4.90 -10.09 -12.01
N GLY A 28 5.09 -11.35 -12.38
CA GLY A 28 4.28 -12.47 -11.91
C GLY A 28 4.44 -12.70 -10.42
N GLU A 29 5.66 -12.70 -9.92
CA GLU A 29 5.99 -12.83 -8.49
C GLU A 29 5.43 -11.66 -7.67
N PHE A 30 5.57 -10.42 -8.16
CA PHE A 30 5.02 -9.25 -7.48
C PHE A 30 3.48 -9.28 -7.44
N ARG A 31 2.82 -9.69 -8.53
CA ARG A 31 1.35 -9.87 -8.55
C ARG A 31 0.89 -10.98 -7.61
N ALA A 32 1.62 -12.07 -7.53
CA ALA A 32 1.32 -13.16 -6.60
C ALA A 32 1.52 -12.72 -5.15
N TRP A 33 2.55 -11.92 -4.87
CA TRP A 33 2.84 -11.35 -3.56
C TRP A 33 1.78 -10.33 -3.13
N SER A 34 1.41 -9.41 -4.01
CA SER A 34 0.41 -8.37 -3.72
C SER A 34 -1.01 -8.95 -3.51
N ARG A 35 -1.35 -10.06 -4.20
CA ARG A 35 -2.64 -10.74 -4.00
C ARG A 35 -2.75 -11.46 -2.65
N LYS A 36 -1.64 -11.77 -2.00
CA LYS A 36 -1.61 -12.43 -0.69
C LYS A 36 -1.69 -11.46 0.48
N ARG A 37 -1.75 -10.14 0.23
CA ARG A 37 -1.72 -9.08 1.24
C ARG A 37 -2.78 -8.03 0.94
N PRO A 38 -3.25 -7.28 1.95
CA PRO A 38 -4.19 -6.17 1.76
C PRO A 38 -3.49 -4.96 1.13
N PHE A 39 -2.87 -5.17 -0.05
CA PHE A 39 -2.03 -4.17 -0.70
C PHE A 39 -2.81 -2.91 -1.06
N VAL A 40 -4.03 -3.07 -1.61
CA VAL A 40 -4.86 -1.93 -2.05
C VAL A 40 -5.28 -1.07 -0.86
N GLY A 41 -5.76 -1.71 0.23
CA GLY A 41 -6.16 -0.99 1.44
C GLY A 41 -4.99 -0.27 2.09
N GLY A 42 -3.85 -0.94 2.27
CA GLY A 42 -2.64 -0.33 2.83
C GLY A 42 -2.11 0.84 1.99
N THR A 43 -2.08 0.70 0.66
CA THR A 43 -1.67 1.79 -0.25
C THR A 43 -2.60 3.00 -0.16
N LEU A 44 -3.92 2.79 -0.12
CA LEU A 44 -4.88 3.88 0.06
C LEU A 44 -4.70 4.59 1.41
N THR A 45 -4.45 3.84 2.47
CA THR A 45 -4.19 4.42 3.80
C THR A 45 -2.90 5.24 3.82
N ILE A 46 -1.85 4.79 3.14
CA ILE A 46 -0.59 5.55 2.98
C ILE A 46 -0.84 6.84 2.19
N LEU A 47 -1.55 6.74 1.07
CA LEU A 47 -1.89 7.91 0.25
C LEU A 47 -2.73 8.93 1.04
N ALA A 48 -3.66 8.46 1.86
CA ALA A 48 -4.44 9.30 2.76
C ALA A 48 -3.54 10.08 3.74
N GLY A 49 -2.57 9.40 4.35
CA GLY A 49 -1.62 10.05 5.25
C GLY A 49 -0.74 11.07 4.54
N ILE A 50 -0.26 10.75 3.34
CA ILE A 50 0.56 11.68 2.53
C ILE A 50 -0.28 12.91 2.12
N GLU A 51 -1.50 12.71 1.66
CA GLU A 51 -2.41 13.78 1.27
C GLU A 51 -2.71 14.71 2.45
N MET A 52 -3.06 14.14 3.61
CA MET A 52 -3.28 14.92 4.83
C MET A 52 -2.05 15.71 5.26
N PHE A 53 -0.86 15.11 5.13
CA PHE A 53 0.39 15.79 5.47
C PHE A 53 0.63 17.02 4.58
N PHE A 54 0.48 16.87 3.27
CA PHE A 54 0.64 17.99 2.33
C PHE A 54 -0.45 19.03 2.49
N SER A 55 -1.70 18.63 2.69
CA SER A 55 -2.83 19.53 2.90
C SER A 55 -2.62 20.38 4.16
N GLY A 56 -2.16 19.76 5.26
CA GLY A 56 -1.83 20.49 6.47
C GLY A 56 -0.68 21.50 6.30
N GLN A 57 0.31 21.19 5.47
CA GLN A 57 1.42 22.12 5.19
C GLN A 57 1.01 23.32 4.32
N LEU A 58 0.07 23.13 3.41
CA LEU A 58 -0.42 24.21 2.55
C LEU A 58 -1.26 25.22 3.32
N ASP A 59 -1.97 24.80 4.34
CA ASP A 59 -2.78 25.65 5.22
C ASP A 59 -1.91 26.56 6.12
N VAL A 60 -0.68 26.14 6.43
CA VAL A 60 0.32 26.91 7.20
C VAL A 60 0.87 28.11 6.41
N GLY A 61 0.66 28.16 5.08
CA GLY A 61 1.08 29.29 4.22
C GLY A 61 0.38 30.61 4.54
N HIS A 62 -0.72 30.62 5.27
CA HIS A 62 -1.35 31.79 5.86
C HIS A 62 -1.03 31.86 7.37
N ILE A 63 0.18 32.33 7.66
CA ILE A 63 0.74 32.82 8.95
C ILE A 63 -0.24 32.74 10.16
N HIS A 64 -0.57 31.53 10.57
CA HIS A 64 -0.92 31.21 11.94
C HIS A 64 -0.05 30.04 12.33
N VAL A 65 1.08 30.36 12.99
CA VAL A 65 1.84 29.35 13.72
C VAL A 65 0.89 28.84 14.79
N GLN A 66 0.18 27.77 14.50
CA GLN A 66 -0.60 27.03 15.49
C GLN A 66 0.40 26.35 16.43
N VAL A 67 0.91 27.16 17.36
CA VAL A 67 1.72 26.70 18.49
C VAL A 67 0.71 26.14 19.50
N GLY A 68 0.44 24.84 19.42
CA GLY A 68 -0.50 24.20 20.31
C GLY A 68 -0.75 22.74 19.99
N ILE A 69 -1.67 22.15 20.72
CA ILE A 69 -2.11 20.75 20.59
C ILE A 69 -2.63 20.45 19.16
N GLU A 70 -3.23 21.44 18.49
CA GLU A 70 -3.75 21.32 17.11
C GLU A 70 -2.64 21.10 16.07
N GLY A 71 -1.53 21.84 16.16
CA GLY A 71 -0.39 21.66 15.26
C GLY A 71 0.29 20.29 15.44
N PHE A 72 0.33 19.80 16.67
CA PHE A 72 0.85 18.47 16.98
C PHE A 72 -0.04 17.34 16.39
N GLN A 73 -1.36 17.47 16.49
CA GLN A 73 -2.31 16.54 15.89
C GLN A 73 -2.21 16.53 14.36
N ALA A 74 -2.10 17.70 13.73
CA ALA A 74 -1.96 17.83 12.27
C ALA A 74 -0.72 17.13 11.72
N THR A 75 0.29 16.91 12.54
CA THR A 75 1.51 16.18 12.15
C THR A 75 1.44 14.69 12.49
N ILE A 76 0.94 14.34 13.66
CA ILE A 76 0.92 12.94 14.14
C ILE A 76 -0.09 12.09 13.37
N ILE A 77 -1.29 12.62 13.10
CA ILE A 77 -2.34 11.86 12.41
C ILE A 77 -1.90 11.35 11.04
N PRO A 78 -1.35 12.20 10.13
CA PRO A 78 -0.84 11.72 8.85
C PRO A 78 0.28 10.69 8.97
N ILE A 79 1.21 10.91 9.88
CA ILE A 79 2.33 9.97 10.11
C ILE A 79 1.79 8.63 10.61
N ALA A 80 0.85 8.64 11.55
CA ALA A 80 0.23 7.43 12.07
C ALA A 80 -0.50 6.65 10.96
N LEU A 81 -1.22 7.32 10.04
CA LEU A 81 -1.88 6.68 8.91
C LEU A 81 -0.87 6.03 7.95
N VAL A 82 0.23 6.71 7.64
CA VAL A 82 1.30 6.12 6.80
C VAL A 82 1.88 4.87 7.45
N LEU A 83 2.20 4.95 8.74
CA LEU A 83 2.74 3.80 9.49
C LEU A 83 1.74 2.64 9.55
N LEU A 84 0.48 2.90 9.85
CA LEU A 84 -0.57 1.88 9.89
C LEU A 84 -0.78 1.21 8.53
N GLY A 85 -0.75 1.99 7.45
CA GLY A 85 -0.83 1.47 6.09
C GLY A 85 0.37 0.56 5.75
N LEU A 86 1.58 0.96 6.13
CA LEU A 86 2.79 0.13 5.98
C LEU A 86 2.69 -1.15 6.82
N LEU A 87 2.31 -1.06 8.09
CA LEU A 87 2.15 -2.22 8.95
C LEU A 87 1.10 -3.20 8.41
N ALA A 88 -0.03 -2.71 7.92
CA ALA A 88 -1.04 -3.55 7.29
C ALA A 88 -0.52 -4.32 6.07
N MET A 89 0.42 -3.73 5.31
CA MET A 89 1.04 -4.38 4.15
C MET A 89 2.11 -5.40 4.56
N PHE A 90 2.93 -5.07 5.56
CA PHE A 90 4.04 -5.93 5.98
C PHE A 90 3.60 -7.05 6.95
N MET A 91 2.61 -6.76 7.81
CA MET A 91 2.09 -7.68 8.82
C MET A 91 0.61 -8.05 8.58
N PRO A 92 0.31 -8.86 7.55
CA PRO A 92 -1.08 -9.17 7.18
C PRO A 92 -1.82 -10.05 8.21
N GLU A 93 -1.14 -10.57 9.21
CA GLU A 93 -1.77 -11.36 10.28
C GLU A 93 -2.66 -10.49 11.17
N HIS A 94 -2.23 -9.27 11.47
CA HIS A 94 -2.95 -8.30 12.30
C HIS A 94 -3.70 -7.24 11.47
N ARG A 95 -4.02 -7.54 10.21
CA ARG A 95 -4.66 -6.61 9.28
C ARG A 95 -5.95 -5.99 9.80
N ILE A 96 -6.76 -6.77 10.54
CA ILE A 96 -8.01 -6.28 11.12
C ILE A 96 -7.71 -5.19 12.14
N PHE A 97 -6.73 -5.43 13.01
CA PHE A 97 -6.32 -4.46 14.02
C PHE A 97 -5.82 -3.15 13.37
N TYR A 98 -4.89 -3.24 12.43
CA TYR A 98 -4.36 -2.06 11.74
C TYR A 98 -5.43 -1.36 10.90
N GLY A 99 -6.32 -2.10 10.24
CA GLY A 99 -7.41 -1.53 9.45
C GLY A 99 -8.44 -0.80 10.32
N VAL A 100 -8.81 -1.36 11.47
CA VAL A 100 -9.72 -0.72 12.42
C VAL A 100 -9.10 0.54 13.01
N ILE A 101 -7.84 0.49 13.44
CA ILE A 101 -7.14 1.68 13.95
C ILE A 101 -7.02 2.75 12.87
N SER A 102 -6.67 2.37 11.62
CA SER A 102 -6.62 3.33 10.50
C SER A 102 -7.96 4.01 10.28
N LEU A 103 -9.06 3.25 10.37
CA LEU A 103 -10.41 3.79 10.24
C LEU A 103 -10.74 4.78 11.37
N VAL A 104 -10.43 4.41 12.61
CA VAL A 104 -10.66 5.27 13.78
C VAL A 104 -9.83 6.56 13.67
N VAL A 105 -8.55 6.46 13.30
CA VAL A 105 -7.67 7.63 13.12
C VAL A 105 -8.15 8.51 11.97
N ALA A 106 -8.59 7.92 10.85
CA ALA A 106 -9.14 8.66 9.71
C ALA A 106 -10.43 9.43 10.09
N VAL A 107 -11.34 8.79 10.85
CA VAL A 107 -12.56 9.45 11.34
C VAL A 107 -12.24 10.50 12.40
N TYR A 108 -11.29 10.21 13.29
CA TYR A 108 -10.85 11.16 14.30
C TYR A 108 -10.23 12.42 13.69
N SER A 109 -9.56 12.32 12.55
CA SER A 109 -8.97 13.45 11.85
C SER A 109 -10.01 14.51 11.46
N LEU A 110 -11.28 14.12 11.27
CA LEU A 110 -12.37 15.05 11.00
C LEU A 110 -12.66 15.99 12.17
N ILE A 111 -12.51 15.50 13.39
CA ILE A 111 -12.79 16.26 14.63
C ILE A 111 -11.57 17.09 15.03
N GLY A 112 -10.37 16.57 14.78
CA GLY A 112 -9.12 17.15 15.29
C GLY A 112 -8.50 18.23 14.41
N VAL A 113 -8.93 18.37 13.16
CA VAL A 113 -8.31 19.28 12.21
C VAL A 113 -9.37 19.95 11.32
N ASN A 114 -9.20 21.24 11.10
CA ASN A 114 -10.13 22.11 10.40
C ASN A 114 -10.47 21.60 8.97
N LEU A 115 -11.73 21.72 8.57
CA LEU A 115 -12.42 21.10 7.43
C LEU A 115 -11.82 21.30 6.01
N GLY A 116 -10.72 22.04 5.83
CA GLY A 116 -10.31 22.52 4.51
C GLY A 116 -9.75 21.47 3.55
N GLY A 117 -8.77 20.69 3.93
CA GLY A 117 -8.07 19.75 3.04
C GLY A 117 -8.11 18.29 3.50
N PHE A 118 -8.39 18.06 4.78
CA PHE A 118 -8.40 16.75 5.41
C PHE A 118 -9.58 15.84 4.99
N PHE A 119 -10.61 16.40 4.33
CA PHE A 119 -11.79 15.63 3.94
C PHE A 119 -11.45 14.52 2.91
N VAL A 120 -10.62 14.84 1.94
CA VAL A 120 -10.17 13.86 0.93
C VAL A 120 -9.31 12.78 1.57
N GLY A 121 -8.36 13.16 2.40
CA GLY A 121 -7.52 12.22 3.14
C GLY A 121 -8.32 11.35 4.10
N MET A 122 -9.32 11.90 4.79
CA MET A 122 -10.23 11.13 5.63
C MET A 122 -10.99 10.07 4.82
N LEU A 123 -11.57 10.44 3.68
CA LEU A 123 -12.29 9.48 2.81
C LEU A 123 -11.35 8.39 2.31
N LEU A 124 -10.17 8.74 1.84
CA LEU A 124 -9.16 7.76 1.39
C LEU A 124 -8.73 6.84 2.52
N GLY A 125 -8.50 7.39 3.71
CA GLY A 125 -8.12 6.63 4.89
C GLY A 125 -9.23 5.68 5.36
N ALA A 126 -10.46 6.14 5.38
CA ALA A 126 -11.63 5.33 5.72
C ALA A 126 -11.83 4.17 4.72
N VAL A 127 -11.80 4.46 3.42
CA VAL A 127 -11.89 3.43 2.38
C VAL A 127 -10.70 2.46 2.46
N GLY A 128 -9.49 2.97 2.67
CA GLY A 128 -8.29 2.16 2.85
C GLY A 128 -8.39 1.22 4.05
N GLY A 129 -8.86 1.73 5.19
CA GLY A 129 -9.12 0.94 6.40
C GLY A 129 -10.15 -0.17 6.18
N ILE A 130 -11.30 0.17 5.58
CA ILE A 130 -12.36 -0.79 5.25
C ILE A 130 -11.83 -1.89 4.31
N LEU A 131 -11.11 -1.53 3.25
CA LEU A 131 -10.52 -2.49 2.32
C LEU A 131 -9.48 -3.39 2.99
N THR A 132 -8.72 -2.86 3.95
CA THR A 132 -7.75 -3.63 4.72
C THR A 132 -8.44 -4.67 5.60
N VAL A 133 -9.52 -4.29 6.29
CA VAL A 133 -10.33 -5.20 7.11
C VAL A 133 -11.07 -6.24 6.27
N SER A 134 -11.66 -5.81 5.15
CA SER A 134 -12.48 -6.65 4.26
C SER A 134 -11.65 -7.67 3.48
N TRP A 135 -10.31 -7.51 3.43
CA TRP A 135 -9.47 -8.42 2.70
C TRP A 135 -9.45 -9.82 3.36
N MET A 136 -9.83 -10.84 2.61
CA MET A 136 -9.83 -12.24 3.05
C MET A 136 -8.80 -13.07 2.27
N LYS A 137 -7.99 -13.87 2.98
CA LYS A 137 -7.16 -14.89 2.34
C LYS A 137 -8.08 -15.94 1.72
N LYS A 138 -7.99 -16.16 0.41
CA LYS A 138 -8.65 -17.32 -0.20
C LYS A 138 -8.10 -18.60 0.44
N LYS A 139 -8.95 -19.37 1.13
CA LYS A 139 -8.61 -20.72 1.57
C LYS A 139 -8.38 -21.55 0.32
N VAL A 140 -7.16 -22.04 0.14
CA VAL A 140 -6.89 -23.11 -0.85
C VAL A 140 -7.68 -24.31 -0.35
N PRO A 141 -8.55 -24.93 -1.17
CA PRO A 141 -9.20 -26.19 -0.79
C PRO A 141 -8.12 -27.18 -0.35
N ALA A 142 -8.30 -27.79 0.79
CA ALA A 142 -7.39 -28.83 1.25
C ALA A 142 -7.39 -29.94 0.20
N GLU A 143 -6.22 -30.25 -0.35
CA GLU A 143 -6.03 -31.37 -1.25
C GLU A 143 -6.55 -32.64 -0.54
N PRO A 144 -7.41 -33.45 -1.15
CA PRO A 144 -7.95 -34.64 -0.49
C PRO A 144 -6.76 -35.54 -0.12
N ARG A 145 -6.70 -35.88 1.16
CA ARG A 145 -5.65 -36.74 1.69
C ARG A 145 -5.63 -38.06 0.92
N PRO A 146 -4.48 -38.54 0.48
CA PRO A 146 -4.37 -39.78 -0.31
C PRO A 146 -4.63 -41.07 0.52
N LEU A 147 -5.43 -41.02 1.58
CA LEU A 147 -5.72 -42.17 2.45
C LEU A 147 -6.89 -43.02 1.98
N GLU A 148 -7.62 -42.63 0.92
CA GLU A 148 -8.72 -43.48 0.42
C GLU A 148 -8.35 -44.44 -0.69
N LEU A 149 -7.07 -44.50 -1.10
CA LEU A 149 -6.60 -45.49 -2.08
C LEU A 149 -6.07 -46.82 -1.45
N ARG A 150 -6.39 -47.05 -0.18
CA ARG A 150 -6.06 -48.31 0.52
C ARG A 150 -7.32 -49.08 0.84
N ARG A 151 -8.07 -49.46 -0.19
CA ARG A 151 -8.99 -50.60 -0.16
C ARG A 151 -8.97 -51.34 -1.48
#